data_c9e51f95bd7f3fc7a062a37111b939e3
#
_entry.id   c9e51f95bd7f3fc7a062a37111b939e3
#
_cell.length_a   1.000
_cell.length_b   1.000
_cell.length_c   1.000
_cell.angle_alpha   90.00
_cell.angle_beta   90.00
_cell.angle_gamma   90.00
#
_symmetry.space_group_name_H-M   'P 1'
#
loop_
_entity.id
_entity.type
_entity.pdbx_description
1 polymer ?
#
loop_
_entity_poly.entity_id
_entity_poly.type
_entity_poly.pdbx_seq_one_letter_code
_entity_poly.pdbx_strand_id
1 'polypeptide(L)'
;VIGITGTNGKTTSKELISAVLAEKYNVLHTEGNFNNDVGVPKTLLCLRPEHEIAVIEMGASHKGDIKKLVEYVEPTCGLITNVGRAHLQGFGSFEGVKQTKGELYDYLKAHNCLLFLNESNTDLTEMAEQRNFERIVSYGQDETANIQGEIVDCAPFLRFRWHEAGGEWKEVLTHLVGAYNLDNMLAAIAIGLHFGVSTQQICHALENYVPSNNRSQLTETQNNKLIVDAYNANPSSMAAAIENFRLMAVKNKMAILGDMRELGDVTAEEHQKIVDLLLAAGITNVWLVGDEFGKTKTTFQKFKDVEEVKAELAHNMPKNHYILIKGSNGTKLYELPKLL
;
A
#
# COMPACT_ATOMS: atom_id res chain seq x y z
N VAL A 1 -11.15 -18.58 -3.52
CA VAL A 1 -11.25 -17.15 -3.17
C VAL A 1 -10.01 -16.75 -2.38
N ILE A 2 -9.38 -15.63 -2.73
CA ILE A 2 -8.21 -15.07 -2.08
C ILE A 2 -8.66 -13.86 -1.24
N GLY A 3 -8.48 -13.92 0.07
CA GLY A 3 -8.81 -12.84 1.00
C GLY A 3 -7.59 -11.95 1.31
N ILE A 4 -7.72 -10.64 1.15
CA ILE A 4 -6.64 -9.68 1.42
C ILE A 4 -7.09 -8.66 2.44
N THR A 5 -6.32 -8.47 3.50
CA THR A 5 -6.45 -7.33 4.42
C THR A 5 -5.08 -6.75 4.76
N GLY A 6 -5.04 -5.75 5.60
CA GLY A 6 -3.83 -5.07 6.05
C GLY A 6 -4.06 -3.58 6.26
N THR A 7 -3.05 -2.90 6.74
CA THR A 7 -3.11 -1.44 6.93
C THR A 7 -2.86 -0.71 5.62
N ASN A 8 -1.72 -0.93 5.00
CA ASN A 8 -1.30 -0.31 3.74
C ASN A 8 -1.10 -1.39 2.66
N GLY A 9 -1.09 -1.00 1.39
CA GLY A 9 -0.77 -1.89 0.28
C GLY A 9 -1.88 -2.84 -0.18
N LYS A 10 -3.01 -2.94 0.51
CA LYS A 10 -4.13 -3.84 0.14
C LYS A 10 -4.54 -3.73 -1.33
N THR A 11 -4.89 -2.54 -1.76
CA THR A 11 -5.36 -2.29 -3.13
C THR A 11 -4.25 -2.57 -4.15
N THR A 12 -3.03 -2.13 -3.87
CA THR A 12 -1.88 -2.42 -4.74
C THR A 12 -1.64 -3.92 -4.85
N SER A 13 -1.60 -4.66 -3.72
CA SER A 13 -1.47 -6.12 -3.74
C SER A 13 -2.62 -6.78 -4.50
N LYS A 14 -3.87 -6.36 -4.27
CA LYS A 14 -5.05 -6.86 -4.98
C LYS A 14 -4.91 -6.68 -6.50
N GLU A 15 -4.52 -5.49 -6.95
CA GLU A 15 -4.33 -5.20 -8.38
C GLU A 15 -3.21 -6.06 -8.99
N LEU A 16 -2.05 -6.15 -8.31
CA LEU A 16 -0.91 -6.94 -8.78
C LEU A 16 -1.24 -8.44 -8.83
N ILE A 17 -1.86 -8.97 -7.78
CA ILE A 17 -2.31 -10.37 -7.72
C ILE A 17 -3.31 -10.65 -8.85
N SER A 18 -4.25 -9.74 -9.06
CA SER A 18 -5.25 -9.88 -10.12
C SER A 18 -4.62 -9.83 -11.51
N ALA A 19 -3.66 -8.93 -11.75
CA ALA A 19 -2.93 -8.85 -13.02
C ALA A 19 -2.13 -10.13 -13.31
N VAL A 20 -1.42 -10.66 -12.31
CA VAL A 20 -0.66 -11.91 -12.43
C VAL A 20 -1.59 -13.10 -12.72
N LEU A 21 -2.68 -13.22 -11.98
CA LEU A 21 -3.62 -14.32 -12.16
C LEU A 21 -4.38 -14.24 -13.48
N ALA A 22 -4.65 -13.03 -13.99
CA ALA A 22 -5.33 -12.79 -15.26
C ALA A 22 -4.53 -13.27 -16.49
N GLU A 23 -3.22 -13.51 -16.35
CA GLU A 23 -2.43 -14.15 -17.40
C GLU A 23 -2.87 -15.59 -17.70
N LYS A 24 -3.65 -16.20 -16.80
CA LYS A 24 -4.06 -17.60 -16.93
C LYS A 24 -5.54 -17.85 -16.64
N TYR A 25 -6.17 -17.03 -15.83
CA TYR A 25 -7.51 -17.25 -15.28
C TYR A 25 -8.45 -16.09 -15.55
N ASN A 26 -9.75 -16.37 -15.54
CA ASN A 26 -10.77 -15.33 -15.49
C ASN A 26 -10.98 -14.90 -14.02
N VAL A 27 -10.54 -13.69 -13.69
CA VAL A 27 -10.43 -13.21 -12.31
C VAL A 27 -11.50 -12.16 -12.01
N LEU A 28 -12.31 -12.39 -10.97
CA LEU A 28 -13.06 -11.32 -10.32
C LEU A 28 -12.20 -10.68 -9.24
N HIS A 29 -12.19 -9.36 -9.13
CA HIS A 29 -11.54 -8.68 -8.01
C HIS A 29 -12.37 -7.51 -7.50
N THR A 30 -12.09 -7.09 -6.27
CA THR A 30 -12.71 -5.89 -5.67
C THR A 30 -12.39 -4.66 -6.52
N GLU A 31 -13.39 -3.96 -7.01
CA GLU A 31 -13.22 -2.70 -7.73
C GLU A 31 -13.00 -1.54 -6.76
N GLY A 32 -12.10 -0.62 -7.12
CA GLY A 32 -11.82 0.58 -6.35
C GLY A 32 -11.54 0.28 -4.87
N ASN A 33 -12.36 0.84 -3.98
CA ASN A 33 -12.30 0.70 -2.53
C ASN A 33 -13.54 -0.01 -1.94
N PHE A 34 -14.23 -0.85 -2.70
CA PHE A 34 -15.40 -1.60 -2.23
C PHE A 34 -15.01 -2.75 -1.29
N ASN A 35 -14.34 -2.41 -0.20
CA ASN A 35 -13.72 -3.33 0.74
C ASN A 35 -14.39 -3.38 2.12
N ASN A 36 -15.53 -2.70 2.29
CA ASN A 36 -16.30 -2.67 3.53
C ASN A 36 -17.53 -3.61 3.48
N ASP A 37 -18.37 -3.56 4.51
CA ASP A 37 -19.56 -4.39 4.68
C ASP A 37 -20.68 -4.18 3.63
N VAL A 38 -20.59 -3.15 2.82
CA VAL A 38 -21.44 -2.90 1.64
C VAL A 38 -20.72 -3.28 0.35
N GLY A 39 -19.47 -2.90 0.22
CA GLY A 39 -18.69 -3.09 -1.01
C GLY A 39 -18.31 -4.54 -1.27
N VAL A 40 -17.95 -5.31 -0.22
CA VAL A 40 -17.61 -6.71 -0.36
C VAL A 40 -18.80 -7.55 -0.85
N PRO A 41 -19.99 -7.49 -0.24
CA PRO A 41 -21.18 -8.17 -0.80
C PRO A 41 -21.48 -7.74 -2.23
N LYS A 42 -21.36 -6.45 -2.55
CA LYS A 42 -21.57 -5.96 -3.92
C LYS A 42 -20.60 -6.61 -4.91
N THR A 43 -19.33 -6.78 -4.55
CA THR A 43 -18.34 -7.48 -5.37
C THR A 43 -18.72 -8.96 -5.53
N LEU A 44 -19.11 -9.64 -4.46
CA LEU A 44 -19.51 -11.04 -4.50
C LEU A 44 -20.74 -11.29 -5.37
N LEU A 45 -21.69 -10.36 -5.41
CA LEU A 45 -22.85 -10.41 -6.30
C LEU A 45 -22.49 -10.30 -7.80
N CYS A 46 -21.27 -9.87 -8.12
CA CYS A 46 -20.74 -9.86 -9.48
C CYS A 46 -20.14 -11.21 -9.91
N LEU A 47 -20.06 -12.20 -9.02
CA LEU A 47 -19.59 -13.56 -9.36
C LEU A 47 -20.47 -14.19 -10.43
N ARG A 48 -19.83 -14.82 -11.40
CA ARG A 48 -20.45 -15.53 -12.53
C ARG A 48 -19.78 -16.88 -12.71
N PRO A 49 -20.43 -17.84 -13.38
CA PRO A 49 -19.87 -19.18 -13.61
C PRO A 49 -18.53 -19.20 -14.35
N GLU A 50 -18.23 -18.20 -15.16
CA GLU A 50 -16.98 -18.07 -15.89
C GLU A 50 -15.79 -17.59 -15.05
N HIS A 51 -16.02 -17.01 -13.85
CA HIS A 51 -14.93 -16.63 -12.97
C HIS A 51 -14.31 -17.86 -12.29
N GLU A 52 -13.02 -18.01 -12.42
CA GLU A 52 -12.25 -19.12 -11.85
C GLU A 52 -11.63 -18.78 -10.50
N ILE A 53 -11.24 -17.51 -10.33
CA ILE A 53 -10.63 -17.00 -9.09
C ILE A 53 -11.29 -15.66 -8.71
N ALA A 54 -11.50 -15.46 -7.40
CA ALA A 54 -11.90 -14.17 -6.86
C ALA A 54 -10.84 -13.63 -5.91
N VAL A 55 -10.44 -12.36 -6.07
CA VAL A 55 -9.49 -11.64 -5.23
C VAL A 55 -10.22 -10.54 -4.48
N ILE A 56 -10.45 -10.73 -3.19
CA ILE A 56 -11.34 -9.89 -2.39
C ILE A 56 -10.54 -9.10 -1.34
N GLU A 57 -10.55 -7.78 -1.50
CA GLU A 57 -9.98 -6.85 -0.54
C GLU A 57 -10.96 -6.62 0.63
N MET A 58 -10.49 -6.77 1.86
CA MET A 58 -11.27 -6.56 3.09
C MET A 58 -10.66 -5.43 3.93
N GLY A 59 -11.40 -4.33 4.03
CA GLY A 59 -11.07 -3.18 4.85
C GLY A 59 -11.66 -3.28 6.26
N ALA A 60 -11.03 -2.61 7.22
CA ALA A 60 -11.57 -2.49 8.57
C ALA A 60 -11.20 -1.15 9.19
N SER A 61 -12.09 -0.60 9.97
CA SER A 61 -11.90 0.59 10.81
C SER A 61 -12.22 0.32 12.29
N HIS A 62 -12.88 -0.79 12.61
CA HIS A 62 -13.24 -1.21 13.97
C HIS A 62 -12.94 -2.69 14.19
N LYS A 63 -12.83 -3.09 15.47
CA LYS A 63 -12.69 -4.50 15.84
C LYS A 63 -13.92 -5.29 15.39
N GLY A 64 -13.71 -6.51 14.87
CA GLY A 64 -14.76 -7.38 14.37
C GLY A 64 -15.13 -7.16 12.90
N ASP A 65 -14.64 -6.10 12.25
CA ASP A 65 -14.96 -5.82 10.84
C ASP A 65 -14.45 -6.94 9.91
N ILE A 66 -13.21 -7.39 10.09
CA ILE A 66 -12.66 -8.48 9.27
C ILE A 66 -13.36 -9.80 9.57
N LYS A 67 -13.64 -10.09 10.85
CA LYS A 67 -14.39 -11.29 11.23
C LYS A 67 -15.74 -11.39 10.52
N LYS A 68 -16.46 -10.28 10.40
CA LYS A 68 -17.72 -10.21 9.67
C LYS A 68 -17.52 -10.41 8.15
N LEU A 69 -16.47 -9.81 7.59
CA LEU A 69 -16.23 -9.88 6.13
C LEU A 69 -15.78 -11.28 5.70
N VAL A 70 -14.96 -11.98 6.48
CA VAL A 70 -14.53 -13.34 6.12
C VAL A 70 -15.67 -14.34 6.10
N GLU A 71 -16.75 -14.10 6.87
CA GLU A 71 -17.96 -14.93 6.84
C GLU A 71 -18.72 -14.79 5.50
N TYR A 72 -18.60 -13.67 4.81
CA TYR A 72 -19.19 -13.46 3.48
C TYR A 72 -18.27 -13.94 2.36
N VAL A 73 -16.96 -13.72 2.53
CA VAL A 73 -15.93 -13.98 1.52
C VAL A 73 -15.56 -15.47 1.45
N GLU A 74 -15.58 -16.15 2.58
CA GLU A 74 -15.17 -17.56 2.72
C GLU A 74 -13.84 -17.84 2.02
N PRO A 75 -12.74 -17.11 2.36
CA PRO A 75 -11.48 -17.24 1.64
C PRO A 75 -10.87 -18.62 1.81
N THR A 76 -10.40 -19.23 0.72
CA THR A 76 -9.68 -20.52 0.71
C THR A 76 -8.16 -20.34 0.90
N CYS A 77 -7.68 -19.14 0.72
CA CYS A 77 -6.34 -18.68 1.07
C CYS A 77 -6.35 -17.16 1.27
N GLY A 78 -5.30 -16.62 1.85
CA GLY A 78 -5.26 -15.18 2.08
C GLY A 78 -3.94 -14.68 2.64
N LEU A 79 -3.86 -13.34 2.77
CA LEU A 79 -2.70 -12.65 3.33
C LEU A 79 -3.12 -11.38 4.07
N ILE A 80 -2.25 -10.98 5.00
CA ILE A 80 -2.23 -9.63 5.56
C ILE A 80 -1.01 -8.93 4.97
N THR A 81 -1.21 -7.79 4.29
CA THR A 81 -0.11 -7.07 3.64
C THR A 81 0.87 -6.50 4.67
N ASN A 82 0.36 -5.88 5.69
CA ASN A 82 1.11 -5.40 6.86
C ASN A 82 0.14 -4.96 7.97
N VAL A 83 0.68 -4.72 9.16
CA VAL A 83 0.03 -4.01 10.26
C VAL A 83 0.77 -2.70 10.52
N GLY A 84 0.04 -1.62 10.71
CA GLY A 84 0.61 -0.29 10.89
C GLY A 84 -0.34 0.64 11.64
N ARG A 85 0.15 1.83 12.01
CA ARG A 85 -0.62 2.82 12.75
C ARG A 85 -1.62 3.53 11.82
N ALA A 86 -2.82 3.00 11.72
CA ALA A 86 -3.95 3.58 10.99
C ALA A 86 -5.26 3.32 11.73
N HIS A 87 -6.25 4.18 11.55
CA HIS A 87 -7.57 4.10 12.18
C HIS A 87 -7.50 3.89 13.70
N LEU A 88 -6.50 4.50 14.36
CA LEU A 88 -6.25 4.31 15.81
C LEU A 88 -7.45 4.70 16.67
N GLN A 89 -8.25 5.65 16.20
CA GLN A 89 -9.49 6.03 16.88
C GLN A 89 -10.48 4.85 16.93
N GLY A 90 -10.64 4.09 15.86
CA GLY A 90 -11.58 2.97 15.79
C GLY A 90 -11.06 1.68 16.42
N PHE A 91 -9.75 1.44 16.32
CA PHE A 91 -9.12 0.24 16.90
C PHE A 91 -8.67 0.41 18.36
N GLY A 92 -8.56 1.64 18.84
CA GLY A 92 -8.13 1.99 20.19
C GLY A 92 -6.63 1.93 20.44
N SER A 93 -5.89 1.08 19.72
CA SER A 93 -4.43 0.91 19.87
C SER A 93 -3.83 0.19 18.67
N PHE A 94 -2.49 0.16 18.58
CA PHE A 94 -1.79 -0.67 17.58
C PHE A 94 -2.08 -2.17 17.78
N GLU A 95 -2.16 -2.62 19.02
CA GLU A 95 -2.57 -4.00 19.32
C GLU A 95 -3.99 -4.29 18.82
N GLY A 96 -4.90 -3.33 18.91
CA GLY A 96 -6.24 -3.43 18.32
C GLY A 96 -6.22 -3.58 16.80
N VAL A 97 -5.26 -2.95 16.10
CA VAL A 97 -5.03 -3.15 14.67
C VAL A 97 -4.58 -4.60 14.40
N LYS A 98 -3.56 -5.10 15.14
CA LYS A 98 -3.07 -6.49 15.02
C LYS A 98 -4.21 -7.50 15.24
N GLN A 99 -5.00 -7.34 16.30
CA GLN A 99 -6.13 -8.22 16.62
C GLN A 99 -7.15 -8.24 15.47
N THR A 100 -7.56 -7.05 14.97
CA THR A 100 -8.58 -6.98 13.92
C THR A 100 -8.09 -7.56 12.60
N LYS A 101 -6.86 -7.25 12.18
CA LYS A 101 -6.30 -7.86 10.95
C LYS A 101 -6.09 -9.37 11.14
N GLY A 102 -5.69 -9.79 12.33
CA GLY A 102 -5.54 -11.20 12.74
C GLY A 102 -6.82 -12.01 12.64
N GLU A 103 -8.01 -11.41 12.64
CA GLU A 103 -9.28 -12.11 12.42
C GLU A 103 -9.30 -12.88 11.08
N LEU A 104 -8.57 -12.41 10.03
CA LEU A 104 -8.36 -13.18 8.81
C LEU A 104 -7.53 -14.45 9.09
N TYR A 105 -6.45 -14.33 9.87
CA TYR A 105 -5.63 -15.48 10.23
C TYR A 105 -6.43 -16.49 11.07
N ASP A 106 -7.26 -16.00 11.99
CA ASP A 106 -8.15 -16.87 12.80
C ASP A 106 -9.07 -17.68 11.90
N TYR A 107 -9.70 -17.06 10.90
CA TYR A 107 -10.55 -17.74 9.94
C TYR A 107 -9.78 -18.78 9.11
N LEU A 108 -8.66 -18.39 8.52
CA LEU A 108 -7.84 -19.27 7.68
C LEU A 108 -7.36 -20.49 8.48
N LYS A 109 -6.92 -20.30 9.72
CA LYS A 109 -6.51 -21.42 10.60
C LYS A 109 -7.67 -22.34 10.94
N ALA A 110 -8.82 -21.79 11.31
CA ALA A 110 -10.00 -22.57 11.68
C ALA A 110 -10.50 -23.47 10.53
N HIS A 111 -10.30 -23.05 9.28
CA HIS A 111 -10.74 -23.79 8.09
C HIS A 111 -9.61 -24.53 7.37
N ASN A 112 -8.42 -24.63 7.98
CA ASN A 112 -7.22 -25.24 7.39
C ASN A 112 -6.87 -24.71 5.99
N CYS A 113 -7.06 -23.41 5.81
CA CYS A 113 -6.77 -22.69 4.56
C CYS A 113 -5.30 -22.31 4.48
N LEU A 114 -4.82 -22.00 3.27
CA LEU A 114 -3.45 -21.60 3.01
C LEU A 114 -3.21 -20.13 3.42
N LEU A 115 -2.11 -19.89 4.10
CA LEU A 115 -1.61 -18.57 4.42
C LEU A 115 -0.44 -18.20 3.49
N PHE A 116 -0.51 -17.03 2.84
CA PHE A 116 0.64 -16.37 2.23
C PHE A 116 1.22 -15.37 3.24
N LEU A 117 2.45 -15.59 3.66
CA LEU A 117 3.08 -14.87 4.77
C LEU A 117 4.29 -14.05 4.31
N ASN A 118 4.28 -12.74 4.56
CA ASN A 118 5.49 -11.93 4.48
C ASN A 118 6.39 -12.25 5.68
N GLU A 119 7.41 -13.08 5.46
CA GLU A 119 8.30 -13.57 6.50
C GLU A 119 9.25 -12.48 7.02
N SER A 120 9.54 -11.47 6.21
CA SER A 120 10.35 -10.32 6.62
C SER A 120 9.60 -9.33 7.51
N ASN A 121 8.30 -9.51 7.72
CA ASN A 121 7.51 -8.67 8.62
C ASN A 121 7.31 -9.36 9.97
N THR A 122 8.07 -8.92 10.98
CA THR A 122 8.07 -9.49 12.33
C THR A 122 6.68 -9.55 12.97
N ASP A 123 5.86 -8.49 12.81
CA ASP A 123 4.51 -8.49 13.35
C ASP A 123 3.65 -9.60 12.74
N LEU A 124 3.78 -9.84 11.43
CA LEU A 124 3.01 -10.87 10.73
C LEU A 124 3.48 -12.28 11.08
N THR A 125 4.80 -12.47 11.23
CA THR A 125 5.37 -13.77 11.66
C THR A 125 4.94 -14.12 13.07
N GLU A 126 5.03 -13.19 14.03
CA GLU A 126 4.53 -13.37 15.39
C GLU A 126 3.03 -13.73 15.41
N MET A 127 2.22 -13.01 14.64
CA MET A 127 0.78 -13.28 14.54
C MET A 127 0.47 -14.66 13.94
N ALA A 128 1.27 -15.14 13.00
CA ALA A 128 1.13 -16.46 12.39
C ALA A 128 1.60 -17.57 13.33
N GLU A 129 2.73 -17.40 14.01
CA GLU A 129 3.29 -18.34 14.99
C GLU A 129 2.32 -18.62 16.16
N GLN A 130 1.67 -17.58 16.69
CA GLN A 130 0.66 -17.70 17.73
C GLN A 130 -0.52 -18.62 17.35
N ARG A 131 -0.74 -18.84 16.04
CA ARG A 131 -1.85 -19.65 15.50
C ARG A 131 -1.44 -21.01 14.99
N ASN A 132 -0.13 -21.31 14.93
CA ASN A 132 0.41 -22.61 14.50
C ASN A 132 -0.16 -23.08 13.15
N PHE A 133 0.06 -22.30 12.09
CA PHE A 133 -0.36 -22.67 10.75
C PHE A 133 0.39 -23.89 10.23
N GLU A 134 -0.31 -24.80 9.54
CA GLU A 134 0.27 -25.98 8.90
C GLU A 134 0.57 -25.74 7.39
N ARG A 135 -0.14 -24.78 6.80
CA ARG A 135 -0.06 -24.49 5.36
C ARG A 135 0.33 -23.03 5.15
N ILE A 136 1.61 -22.82 4.91
CA ILE A 136 2.19 -21.49 4.65
C ILE A 136 2.98 -21.55 3.34
N VAL A 137 2.84 -20.50 2.53
CA VAL A 137 3.79 -20.12 1.48
C VAL A 137 4.36 -18.77 1.89
N SER A 138 5.63 -18.72 2.22
CA SER A 138 6.30 -17.50 2.67
C SER A 138 6.93 -16.74 1.50
N TYR A 139 6.99 -15.43 1.65
CA TYR A 139 7.71 -14.53 0.75
C TYR A 139 8.38 -13.41 1.56
N GLY A 140 9.45 -12.84 1.02
CA GLY A 140 10.15 -11.75 1.69
C GLY A 140 11.57 -11.55 1.18
N GLN A 141 12.36 -10.81 1.95
CA GLN A 141 13.76 -10.54 1.67
C GLN A 141 14.72 -11.50 2.42
N ASP A 142 14.18 -12.31 3.31
CA ASP A 142 14.94 -13.27 4.10
C ASP A 142 15.27 -14.53 3.29
N GLU A 143 16.44 -15.10 3.51
CA GLU A 143 16.94 -16.31 2.81
C GLU A 143 16.07 -17.55 3.09
N THR A 144 15.28 -17.54 4.12
CA THR A 144 14.38 -18.63 4.52
C THR A 144 13.06 -18.66 3.77
N ALA A 145 12.67 -17.52 3.17
CA ALA A 145 11.40 -17.41 2.46
C ALA A 145 11.34 -18.31 1.20
N ASN A 146 10.15 -18.86 0.93
CA ASN A 146 9.93 -19.66 -0.29
C ASN A 146 10.13 -18.83 -1.55
N ILE A 147 9.70 -17.57 -1.53
CA ILE A 147 9.91 -16.59 -2.59
C ILE A 147 10.74 -15.45 -2.03
N GLN A 148 11.93 -15.32 -2.54
CA GLN A 148 12.89 -14.31 -2.08
C GLN A 148 12.98 -13.18 -3.09
N GLY A 149 13.14 -11.94 -2.59
CA GLY A 149 13.32 -10.78 -3.45
C GLY A 149 14.17 -9.72 -2.84
N GLU A 150 14.88 -8.98 -3.66
CA GLU A 150 15.68 -7.85 -3.24
C GLU A 150 15.59 -6.69 -4.22
N ILE A 151 15.74 -5.48 -3.71
CA ILE A 151 15.71 -4.26 -4.50
C ILE A 151 17.04 -4.11 -5.23
N VAL A 152 16.98 -3.91 -6.55
CA VAL A 152 18.14 -3.55 -7.38
C VAL A 152 18.26 -2.04 -7.44
N ASP A 153 17.14 -1.34 -7.69
CA ASP A 153 17.08 0.12 -7.80
C ASP A 153 15.65 0.63 -7.56
N CYS A 154 15.52 1.90 -7.18
CA CYS A 154 14.21 2.53 -6.96
C CYS A 154 14.24 4.03 -7.34
N ALA A 155 14.69 4.35 -8.58
CA ALA A 155 14.83 5.73 -9.02
C ALA A 155 14.45 5.94 -10.51
N PRO A 156 13.21 6.32 -10.83
CA PRO A 156 12.07 6.52 -9.94
C PRO A 156 11.26 5.24 -9.68
N PHE A 157 11.34 4.27 -10.59
CA PHE A 157 10.56 3.04 -10.54
C PHE A 157 11.31 1.94 -9.79
N LEU A 158 10.55 1.10 -9.09
CA LEU A 158 11.08 -0.09 -8.43
C LEU A 158 11.58 -1.07 -9.48
N ARG A 159 12.88 -1.39 -9.41
CA ARG A 159 13.53 -2.50 -10.07
C ARG A 159 14.00 -3.47 -9.02
N PHE A 160 13.60 -4.71 -9.12
CA PHE A 160 13.90 -5.75 -8.15
C PHE A 160 14.22 -7.06 -8.83
N ARG A 161 14.86 -7.96 -8.10
CA ARG A 161 15.04 -9.34 -8.55
C ARG A 161 14.47 -10.30 -7.53
N TRP A 162 14.04 -11.45 -8.00
CA TRP A 162 13.41 -12.46 -7.18
C TRP A 162 13.75 -13.87 -7.68
N HIS A 163 13.59 -14.88 -6.81
CA HIS A 163 13.67 -16.29 -7.15
C HIS A 163 12.84 -17.13 -6.17
N GLU A 164 12.47 -18.33 -6.61
CA GLU A 164 12.03 -19.40 -5.70
C GLU A 164 13.25 -19.95 -4.96
N ALA A 165 13.10 -20.43 -3.73
CA ALA A 165 14.17 -20.98 -2.94
C ALA A 165 15.00 -22.03 -3.74
N GLY A 166 16.28 -21.77 -3.93
CA GLY A 166 17.17 -22.59 -4.75
C GLY A 166 17.07 -22.39 -6.27
N GLY A 167 16.24 -21.48 -6.74
CA GLY A 167 16.08 -21.15 -8.16
C GLY A 167 17.01 -20.04 -8.66
N GLU A 168 16.88 -19.70 -9.94
CA GLU A 168 17.63 -18.61 -10.55
C GLU A 168 16.96 -17.25 -10.33
N TRP A 169 17.77 -16.21 -10.16
CA TRP A 169 17.31 -14.82 -10.05
C TRP A 169 16.69 -14.33 -11.35
N LYS A 170 15.56 -13.68 -11.22
CA LYS A 170 14.81 -13.03 -12.29
C LYS A 170 14.64 -11.55 -11.94
N GLU A 171 14.97 -10.68 -12.87
CA GLU A 171 14.86 -9.23 -12.67
C GLU A 171 13.58 -8.70 -13.31
N VAL A 172 12.92 -7.75 -12.63
CA VAL A 172 11.68 -7.11 -13.06
C VAL A 172 11.83 -5.61 -12.87
N LEU A 173 11.56 -4.83 -13.93
CA LEU A 173 11.42 -3.38 -13.88
C LEU A 173 9.93 -3.02 -13.91
N THR A 174 9.47 -2.33 -12.91
CA THR A 174 8.05 -1.99 -12.75
C THR A 174 7.74 -0.54 -13.11
N HIS A 175 6.46 -0.17 -13.13
CA HIS A 175 5.98 1.21 -13.20
C HIS A 175 5.51 1.75 -11.84
N LEU A 176 5.83 1.05 -10.75
CA LEU A 176 5.53 1.49 -9.39
C LEU A 176 6.69 2.26 -8.76
N VAL A 177 6.37 3.34 -8.09
CA VAL A 177 7.33 4.13 -7.30
C VAL A 177 7.30 3.61 -5.85
N GLY A 178 8.49 3.41 -5.27
CA GLY A 178 8.63 3.11 -3.86
C GLY A 178 9.07 1.68 -3.53
N ALA A 179 10.14 1.60 -2.76
CA ALA A 179 10.73 0.36 -2.27
C ALA A 179 9.75 -0.52 -1.49
N TYR A 180 8.80 0.09 -0.78
CA TYR A 180 7.75 -0.59 -0.03
C TYR A 180 6.78 -1.42 -0.91
N ASN A 181 6.83 -1.25 -2.23
CA ASN A 181 6.06 -2.09 -3.15
C ASN A 181 6.70 -3.46 -3.42
N LEU A 182 7.95 -3.70 -3.00
CA LEU A 182 8.58 -5.01 -3.14
C LEU A 182 7.72 -6.10 -2.50
N ASP A 183 7.25 -5.89 -1.27
CA ASP A 183 6.41 -6.86 -0.57
C ASP A 183 5.10 -7.17 -1.32
N ASN A 184 4.49 -6.14 -1.92
CA ASN A 184 3.28 -6.31 -2.74
C ASN A 184 3.56 -7.13 -4.01
N MET A 185 4.75 -6.93 -4.64
CA MET A 185 5.20 -7.71 -5.79
C MET A 185 5.46 -9.17 -5.41
N LEU A 186 6.18 -9.41 -4.31
CA LEU A 186 6.49 -10.76 -3.84
C LEU A 186 5.24 -11.54 -3.45
N ALA A 187 4.24 -10.88 -2.84
CA ALA A 187 2.94 -11.49 -2.59
C ALA A 187 2.25 -11.95 -3.89
N ALA A 188 2.27 -11.10 -4.93
CA ALA A 188 1.69 -11.44 -6.22
C ALA A 188 2.43 -12.59 -6.91
N ILE A 189 3.75 -12.64 -6.81
CA ILE A 189 4.59 -13.73 -7.31
C ILE A 189 4.25 -15.04 -6.59
N ALA A 190 4.25 -15.04 -5.25
CA ALA A 190 3.96 -16.22 -4.44
C ALA A 190 2.58 -16.82 -4.77
N ILE A 191 1.58 -15.96 -4.92
CA ILE A 191 0.22 -16.39 -5.29
C ILE A 191 0.19 -16.88 -6.75
N GLY A 192 0.80 -16.17 -7.69
CA GLY A 192 0.86 -16.59 -9.09
C GLY A 192 1.47 -17.97 -9.26
N LEU A 193 2.61 -18.23 -8.63
CA LEU A 193 3.29 -19.53 -8.66
C LEU A 193 2.43 -20.62 -8.02
N HIS A 194 1.79 -20.35 -6.88
CA HIS A 194 0.90 -21.31 -6.23
C HIS A 194 -0.25 -21.74 -7.13
N PHE A 195 -0.83 -20.82 -7.90
CA PHE A 195 -1.88 -21.11 -8.88
C PHE A 195 -1.33 -21.58 -10.24
N GLY A 196 -0.03 -21.78 -10.36
CA GLY A 196 0.61 -22.34 -11.56
C GLY A 196 0.63 -21.36 -12.74
N VAL A 197 0.66 -20.06 -12.50
CA VAL A 197 1.03 -19.06 -13.50
C VAL A 197 2.53 -19.20 -13.75
N SER A 198 2.95 -19.24 -15.01
CA SER A 198 4.36 -19.42 -15.33
C SER A 198 5.18 -18.20 -14.94
N THR A 199 6.45 -18.40 -14.60
CA THR A 199 7.40 -17.34 -14.27
C THR A 199 7.42 -16.22 -15.32
N GLN A 200 7.37 -16.60 -16.62
CA GLN A 200 7.38 -15.63 -17.71
C GLN A 200 6.11 -14.76 -17.70
N GLN A 201 4.94 -15.36 -17.48
CA GLN A 201 3.67 -14.63 -17.35
C GLN A 201 3.66 -13.71 -16.12
N ILE A 202 4.19 -14.19 -14.98
CA ILE A 202 4.30 -13.39 -13.76
C ILE A 202 5.15 -12.14 -14.03
N CYS A 203 6.37 -12.30 -14.57
CA CYS A 203 7.23 -11.17 -14.90
C CYS A 203 6.54 -10.21 -15.89
N HIS A 204 5.94 -10.76 -16.96
CA HIS A 204 5.20 -9.97 -17.95
C HIS A 204 4.08 -9.14 -17.30
N ALA A 205 3.27 -9.71 -16.44
CA ALA A 205 2.19 -9.00 -15.76
C ALA A 205 2.71 -7.86 -14.86
N LEU A 206 3.77 -8.11 -14.08
CA LEU A 206 4.35 -7.13 -13.17
C LEU A 206 5.06 -5.98 -13.89
N GLU A 207 5.74 -6.25 -15.01
CA GLU A 207 6.40 -5.26 -15.85
C GLU A 207 5.39 -4.35 -16.57
N ASN A 208 4.24 -4.88 -16.96
CA ASN A 208 3.21 -4.13 -17.68
C ASN A 208 2.14 -3.49 -16.79
N TYR A 209 2.16 -3.77 -15.48
CA TYR A 209 1.21 -3.15 -14.57
C TYR A 209 1.51 -1.66 -14.39
N VAL A 210 0.56 -0.81 -14.77
CA VAL A 210 0.62 0.65 -14.59
C VAL A 210 -0.44 1.08 -13.58
N PRO A 211 -0.07 1.69 -12.44
CA PRO A 211 -1.03 2.16 -11.45
C PRO A 211 -1.88 3.29 -12.01
N SER A 212 -3.20 3.24 -11.79
CA SER A 212 -4.16 4.23 -12.28
C SER A 212 -5.00 4.91 -11.19
N ASN A 213 -4.69 4.66 -9.92
CA ASN A 213 -5.55 4.97 -8.78
C ASN A 213 -4.95 5.97 -7.78
N ASN A 214 -4.04 6.84 -8.24
CA ASN A 214 -3.29 7.82 -7.41
C ASN A 214 -2.53 7.15 -6.24
N ARG A 215 -2.01 5.94 -6.46
CA ARG A 215 -1.19 5.21 -5.48
C ARG A 215 0.17 4.91 -6.08
N SER A 216 1.22 5.46 -5.48
CA SER A 216 2.62 5.26 -5.93
C SER A 216 2.82 5.52 -7.43
N GLN A 217 2.04 6.44 -7.99
CA GLN A 217 2.02 6.77 -9.42
C GLN A 217 3.00 7.90 -9.72
N LEU A 218 3.88 7.71 -10.70
CA LEU A 218 4.64 8.80 -11.28
C LEU A 218 3.86 9.43 -12.43
N THR A 219 3.65 10.74 -12.35
CA THR A 219 3.02 11.54 -13.41
C THR A 219 4.00 12.61 -13.88
N GLU A 220 4.31 12.64 -15.15
CA GLU A 220 5.11 13.71 -15.75
C GLU A 220 4.17 14.80 -16.28
N THR A 221 4.42 16.03 -15.88
CA THR A 221 3.73 17.21 -16.37
C THR A 221 4.68 18.05 -17.23
N GLN A 222 4.20 19.15 -17.78
CA GLN A 222 5.06 20.05 -18.55
C GLN A 222 6.22 20.63 -17.71
N ASN A 223 6.01 20.80 -16.41
CA ASN A 223 6.95 21.51 -15.54
C ASN A 223 7.62 20.61 -14.52
N ASN A 224 6.99 19.49 -14.11
CA ASN A 224 7.41 18.73 -12.93
C ASN A 224 7.23 17.22 -13.12
N LYS A 225 7.83 16.44 -12.23
CA LYS A 225 7.59 15.01 -12.07
C LYS A 225 6.92 14.77 -10.70
N LEU A 226 5.70 14.26 -10.73
CA LEU A 226 4.85 14.15 -9.56
C LEU A 226 4.78 12.70 -9.09
N ILE A 227 5.06 12.46 -7.83
CA ILE A 227 4.78 11.18 -7.16
C ILE A 227 3.47 11.38 -6.42
N VAL A 228 2.38 10.85 -7.00
CA VAL A 228 1.03 11.06 -6.48
C VAL A 228 0.60 9.86 -5.64
N ASP A 229 0.37 10.10 -4.35
CA ASP A 229 -0.17 9.14 -3.39
C ASP A 229 -1.18 9.84 -2.47
N ALA A 230 -2.23 10.41 -3.08
CA ALA A 230 -3.21 11.29 -2.44
C ALA A 230 -4.57 10.62 -2.19
N TYR A 231 -4.61 9.28 -2.12
CA TYR A 231 -5.82 8.54 -1.82
C TYR A 231 -6.08 8.45 -0.31
N ASN A 232 -5.06 8.10 0.48
CA ASN A 232 -5.13 8.03 1.93
C ASN A 232 -3.76 8.30 2.56
N ALA A 233 -3.75 8.80 3.79
CA ALA A 233 -2.54 9.03 4.56
C ALA A 233 -2.73 8.60 6.01
N ASN A 234 -1.73 7.89 6.52
CA ASN A 234 -1.56 7.54 7.92
C ASN A 234 -0.07 7.62 8.28
N PRO A 235 0.31 7.62 9.58
CA PRO A 235 1.71 7.76 9.99
C PRO A 235 2.66 6.79 9.30
N SER A 236 2.31 5.51 9.20
CA SER A 236 3.17 4.49 8.59
C SER A 236 3.36 4.73 7.09
N SER A 237 2.29 5.03 6.35
CA SER A 237 2.37 5.27 4.90
C SER A 237 3.06 6.60 4.57
N MET A 238 2.91 7.61 5.43
CA MET A 238 3.56 8.91 5.29
C MET A 238 5.07 8.75 5.48
N ALA A 239 5.50 8.05 6.54
CA ALA A 239 6.89 7.77 6.83
C ALA A 239 7.55 6.97 5.68
N ALA A 240 6.90 5.92 5.20
CA ALA A 240 7.40 5.11 4.08
C ALA A 240 7.58 5.93 2.79
N ALA A 241 6.62 6.83 2.47
CA ALA A 241 6.72 7.69 1.30
C ALA A 241 7.86 8.71 1.41
N ILE A 242 8.03 9.32 2.59
CA ILE A 242 9.12 10.28 2.84
C ILE A 242 10.49 9.59 2.75
N GLU A 243 10.63 8.40 3.36
CA GLU A 243 11.89 7.64 3.33
C GLU A 243 12.23 7.22 1.90
N ASN A 244 11.26 6.69 1.15
CA ASN A 244 11.48 6.40 -0.26
C ASN A 244 11.91 7.64 -1.05
N PHE A 245 11.22 8.78 -0.84
CA PHE A 245 11.54 10.03 -1.52
C PHE A 245 12.92 10.56 -1.13
N ARG A 246 13.35 10.35 0.14
CA ARG A 246 14.71 10.66 0.60
C ARG A 246 15.77 9.87 -0.16
N LEU A 247 15.54 8.57 -0.36
CA LEU A 247 16.49 7.65 -1.00
C LEU A 247 16.58 7.83 -2.52
N MET A 248 15.56 8.40 -3.16
CA MET A 248 15.60 8.63 -4.61
C MET A 248 16.78 9.55 -4.98
N ALA A 249 17.62 9.11 -5.92
CA ALA A 249 18.76 9.87 -6.43
C ALA A 249 18.32 10.95 -7.45
N VAL A 250 17.44 11.87 -7.02
CA VAL A 250 16.89 12.95 -7.86
C VAL A 250 17.19 14.31 -7.26
N LYS A 251 17.30 15.32 -8.12
CA LYS A 251 17.50 16.72 -7.73
C LYS A 251 16.16 17.44 -7.54
N ASN A 252 16.19 18.58 -6.86
CA ASN A 252 15.04 19.48 -6.67
C ASN A 252 13.82 18.76 -6.10
N LYS A 253 13.97 18.18 -4.91
CA LYS A 253 12.88 17.53 -4.18
C LYS A 253 11.96 18.56 -3.54
N MET A 254 10.65 18.36 -3.68
CA MET A 254 9.61 19.11 -2.99
C MET A 254 8.56 18.15 -2.45
N ALA A 255 7.97 18.44 -1.30
CA ALA A 255 6.87 17.67 -0.76
C ALA A 255 5.64 18.56 -0.50
N ILE A 256 4.45 18.08 -0.89
CA ILE A 256 3.15 18.69 -0.57
C ILE A 256 2.39 17.64 0.23
N LEU A 257 2.29 17.85 1.55
CA LEU A 257 1.72 16.86 2.45
C LEU A 257 0.45 17.40 3.11
N GLY A 258 -0.61 16.63 3.04
CA GLY A 258 -1.90 16.95 3.65
C GLY A 258 -2.17 16.15 4.92
N ASP A 259 -3.07 16.66 5.76
CA ASP A 259 -3.45 16.07 7.04
C ASP A 259 -3.74 14.58 6.95
N MET A 260 -3.32 13.86 7.98
CA MET A 260 -3.70 12.48 8.27
C MET A 260 -4.99 12.49 9.12
N ARG A 261 -5.89 11.55 8.86
CA ARG A 261 -7.17 11.45 9.56
C ARG A 261 -7.25 10.23 10.47
N GLU A 262 -8.26 10.21 11.34
CA GLU A 262 -8.64 9.07 12.19
C GLU A 262 -7.54 8.65 13.21
N LEU A 263 -6.74 9.63 13.66
CA LEU A 263 -5.67 9.40 14.64
C LEU A 263 -6.12 9.61 16.10
N GLY A 264 -7.28 10.26 16.31
CA GLY A 264 -7.78 10.54 17.65
C GLY A 264 -6.81 11.43 18.46
N ASP A 265 -6.59 11.09 19.71
CA ASP A 265 -5.78 11.89 20.65
C ASP A 265 -4.30 12.03 20.26
N VAL A 266 -3.77 11.13 19.42
CA VAL A 266 -2.36 11.18 19.00
C VAL A 266 -2.13 12.04 17.75
N THR A 267 -3.17 12.70 17.22
CA THR A 267 -3.11 13.47 15.98
C THR A 267 -1.98 14.50 15.99
N ALA A 268 -1.87 15.32 17.04
CA ALA A 268 -0.85 16.36 17.12
C ALA A 268 0.58 15.79 17.16
N GLU A 269 0.78 14.72 17.91
CA GLU A 269 2.08 14.04 18.04
C GLU A 269 2.52 13.43 16.71
N GLU A 270 1.62 12.72 16.03
CA GLU A 270 1.93 12.03 14.77
C GLU A 270 2.21 13.04 13.63
N HIS A 271 1.49 14.16 13.56
CA HIS A 271 1.80 15.22 12.58
C HIS A 271 3.16 15.87 12.86
N GLN A 272 3.51 16.10 14.14
CA GLN A 272 4.83 16.61 14.47
C GLN A 272 5.95 15.63 14.11
N LYS A 273 5.77 14.32 14.35
CA LYS A 273 6.74 13.29 13.94
C LYS A 273 7.00 13.29 12.42
N ILE A 274 5.97 13.54 11.61
CA ILE A 274 6.14 13.66 10.16
C ILE A 274 6.99 14.89 9.80
N VAL A 275 6.77 16.02 10.46
CA VAL A 275 7.61 17.21 10.27
C VAL A 275 9.06 16.94 10.65
N ASP A 276 9.30 16.29 11.78
CA ASP A 276 10.63 15.94 12.26
C ASP A 276 11.33 14.97 11.30
N LEU A 277 10.57 14.02 10.73
CA LEU A 277 11.08 13.07 9.72
C LEU A 277 11.49 13.80 8.42
N LEU A 278 10.72 14.78 7.95
CA LEU A 278 11.08 15.58 6.78
C LEU A 278 12.38 16.36 7.00
N LEU A 279 12.55 16.94 8.18
CA LEU A 279 13.78 17.64 8.56
C LEU A 279 14.97 16.67 8.59
N ALA A 280 14.82 15.52 9.24
CA ALA A 280 15.85 14.48 9.29
C ALA A 280 16.21 13.93 7.90
N ALA A 281 15.22 13.85 7.01
CA ALA A 281 15.39 13.42 5.60
C ALA A 281 16.07 14.49 4.72
N GLY A 282 16.29 15.72 5.23
CA GLY A 282 16.88 16.82 4.47
C GLY A 282 15.97 17.36 3.34
N ILE A 283 14.66 17.12 3.43
CA ILE A 283 13.67 17.65 2.50
C ILE A 283 13.22 19.01 3.02
N THR A 284 13.73 20.08 2.42
CA THR A 284 13.55 21.46 2.92
C THR A 284 12.48 22.25 2.19
N ASN A 285 12.15 21.88 0.94
CA ASN A 285 11.05 22.51 0.20
C ASN A 285 9.76 21.73 0.47
N VAL A 286 8.99 22.19 1.45
CA VAL A 286 7.81 21.48 1.97
C VAL A 286 6.63 22.41 2.11
N TRP A 287 5.49 22.02 1.58
CA TRP A 287 4.18 22.62 1.79
C TRP A 287 3.31 21.67 2.61
N LEU A 288 2.83 22.16 3.74
CA LEU A 288 1.97 21.43 4.67
C LEU A 288 0.55 21.96 4.56
N VAL A 289 -0.43 21.05 4.39
CA VAL A 289 -1.81 21.42 4.06
C VAL A 289 -2.78 20.82 5.07
N GLY A 290 -3.55 21.68 5.74
CA GLY A 290 -4.59 21.27 6.67
C GLY A 290 -4.42 21.86 8.07
N ASP A 291 -5.47 21.73 8.87
CA ASP A 291 -5.54 22.32 10.21
C ASP A 291 -4.57 21.63 11.18
N GLU A 292 -4.32 20.33 11.05
CA GLU A 292 -3.46 19.60 11.96
C GLU A 292 -1.99 19.86 11.69
N PHE A 293 -1.57 19.87 10.43
CA PHE A 293 -0.24 20.35 10.07
C PHE A 293 -0.06 21.85 10.39
N GLY A 294 -1.13 22.64 10.31
CA GLY A 294 -1.13 24.05 10.73
C GLY A 294 -0.64 24.27 12.17
N LYS A 295 -0.94 23.33 13.08
CA LYS A 295 -0.57 23.38 14.52
C LYS A 295 0.87 22.93 14.80
N THR A 296 1.56 22.28 13.86
CA THR A 296 2.93 21.76 14.05
C THR A 296 3.95 22.87 14.23
N LYS A 297 5.06 22.57 14.90
CA LYS A 297 6.19 23.51 15.10
C LYS A 297 7.21 23.31 13.97
N THR A 298 7.23 24.25 13.02
CA THR A 298 8.14 24.20 11.87
C THR A 298 8.18 25.55 11.15
N THR A 299 9.22 25.77 10.36
CA THR A 299 9.36 26.91 9.42
C THR A 299 8.84 26.58 8.01
N PHE A 300 8.36 25.36 7.76
CA PHE A 300 7.77 24.99 6.49
C PHE A 300 6.53 25.83 6.17
N GLN A 301 6.29 26.07 4.89
CA GLN A 301 5.11 26.80 4.43
C GLN A 301 3.84 25.99 4.74
N LYS A 302 2.83 26.66 5.27
CA LYS A 302 1.58 26.06 5.71
C LYS A 302 0.41 26.68 4.96
N PHE A 303 -0.54 25.84 4.59
CA PHE A 303 -1.77 26.20 3.92
C PHE A 303 -2.95 25.59 4.68
N LYS A 304 -4.02 26.33 4.77
CA LYS A 304 -5.23 25.86 5.44
C LYS A 304 -5.88 24.69 4.68
N ASP A 305 -5.93 24.80 3.36
CA ASP A 305 -6.58 23.82 2.48
C ASP A 305 -5.98 23.84 1.07
N VAL A 306 -6.51 23.00 0.19
CA VAL A 306 -6.05 22.88 -1.20
C VAL A 306 -6.29 24.16 -2.02
N GLU A 307 -7.29 24.98 -1.67
CA GLU A 307 -7.59 26.22 -2.41
C GLU A 307 -6.50 27.27 -2.18
N GLU A 308 -5.97 27.37 -0.96
CA GLU A 308 -4.80 28.21 -0.71
C GLU A 308 -3.56 27.73 -1.48
N VAL A 309 -3.35 26.40 -1.59
CA VAL A 309 -2.27 25.83 -2.41
C VAL A 309 -2.45 26.18 -3.88
N LYS A 310 -3.66 26.10 -4.42
CA LYS A 310 -3.96 26.47 -5.80
C LYS A 310 -3.69 27.97 -6.05
N ALA A 311 -4.07 28.82 -5.10
CA ALA A 311 -3.78 30.25 -5.19
C ALA A 311 -2.26 30.53 -5.21
N GLU A 312 -1.49 29.85 -4.35
CA GLU A 312 -0.03 29.96 -4.34
C GLU A 312 0.58 29.47 -5.65
N LEU A 313 0.13 28.33 -6.20
CA LEU A 313 0.60 27.81 -7.50
C LEU A 313 0.37 28.79 -8.66
N ALA A 314 -0.70 29.58 -8.60
CA ALA A 314 -0.96 30.61 -9.63
C ALA A 314 0.07 31.73 -9.61
N HIS A 315 0.73 32.00 -8.47
CA HIS A 315 1.74 33.03 -8.31
C HIS A 315 3.18 32.49 -8.34
N ASN A 316 3.40 31.33 -7.74
CA ASN A 316 4.71 30.69 -7.54
C ASN A 316 4.70 29.23 -7.98
N MET A 317 4.59 28.99 -9.29
CA MET A 317 4.61 27.64 -9.86
C MET A 317 6.01 27.01 -9.72
N PRO A 318 6.16 25.89 -8.98
CA PRO A 318 7.41 25.15 -8.97
C PRO A 318 7.72 24.57 -10.35
N LYS A 319 9.01 24.58 -10.76
CA LYS A 319 9.45 24.05 -12.05
C LYS A 319 10.68 23.16 -11.87
N ASN A 320 10.75 22.12 -12.68
CA ASN A 320 11.85 21.15 -12.66
C ASN A 320 12.05 20.46 -11.30
N HIS A 321 10.95 20.19 -10.59
CA HIS A 321 10.95 19.47 -9.32
C HIS A 321 10.42 18.05 -9.48
N TYR A 322 10.94 17.16 -8.62
CA TYR A 322 10.23 15.98 -8.21
C TYR A 322 9.36 16.35 -6.99
N ILE A 323 8.06 16.16 -7.10
CA ILE A 323 7.09 16.59 -6.08
C ILE A 323 6.36 15.37 -5.52
N LEU A 324 6.58 15.07 -4.24
CA LEU A 324 5.77 14.09 -3.51
C LEU A 324 4.47 14.74 -3.06
N ILE A 325 3.33 14.23 -3.53
CA ILE A 325 1.99 14.70 -3.15
C ILE A 325 1.30 13.58 -2.37
N LYS A 326 1.12 13.77 -1.06
CA LYS A 326 0.47 12.78 -0.20
C LYS A 326 -0.40 13.42 0.88
N GLY A 327 -1.59 12.85 1.07
CA GLY A 327 -2.54 13.31 2.08
C GLY A 327 -3.77 12.43 2.12
N SER A 328 -4.59 12.59 3.15
CA SER A 328 -5.90 11.96 3.21
C SER A 328 -6.82 12.49 2.10
N ASN A 329 -7.74 11.67 1.60
CA ASN A 329 -8.64 12.04 0.51
C ASN A 329 -9.39 13.39 0.77
N GLY A 330 -9.75 13.64 2.01
CA GLY A 330 -10.43 14.88 2.39
C GLY A 330 -9.59 16.15 2.27
N THR A 331 -8.27 16.06 2.10
CA THR A 331 -7.41 17.22 1.80
C THR A 331 -7.45 17.63 0.33
N LYS A 332 -8.03 16.79 -0.52
CA LYS A 332 -8.22 16.99 -1.97
C LYS A 332 -6.94 17.26 -2.76
N LEU A 333 -5.78 16.87 -2.24
CA LEU A 333 -4.49 17.06 -2.92
C LEU A 333 -4.41 16.34 -4.28
N TYR A 334 -5.28 15.37 -4.54
CA TYR A 334 -5.43 14.71 -5.84
C TYR A 334 -5.87 15.66 -6.97
N GLU A 335 -6.30 16.89 -6.66
CA GLU A 335 -6.62 17.92 -7.65
C GLU A 335 -5.39 18.66 -8.19
N LEU A 336 -4.28 18.68 -7.42
CA LEU A 336 -3.07 19.44 -7.75
C LEU A 336 -2.32 18.95 -9.00
N PRO A 337 -2.25 17.64 -9.33
CA PRO A 337 -1.51 17.17 -10.50
C PRO A 337 -1.91 17.82 -11.82
N LYS A 338 -3.13 18.30 -11.94
CA LYS A 338 -3.62 18.98 -13.15
C LYS A 338 -3.12 20.43 -13.27
N LEU A 339 -2.59 20.97 -12.19
CA LEU A 339 -2.13 22.37 -12.11
C LEU A 339 -0.61 22.49 -12.10
N LEU A 340 0.11 21.43 -11.72
CA LEU A 340 1.57 21.34 -11.60
C LEU A 340 2.22 20.84 -12.88
#